data_b47dcb588cd7f0b5f8dd401f38275277
#
_entry.id   b47dcb588cd7f0b5f8dd401f38275277
#
_cell.length_a   1.000
_cell.length_b   1.000
_cell.length_c   1.000
_cell.angle_alpha   90.00
_cell.angle_beta   90.00
_cell.angle_gamma   90.00
#
_symmetry.space_group_name_H-M   'P 1'
#
loop_
_entity.id
_entity.type
_entity.pdbx_description
1 polymer ?
#
loop_
_entity_poly.entity_id
_entity_poly.type
_entity_poly.pdbx_seq_one_letter_code
_entity_poly.pdbx_strand_id
1 'polypeptide(L)'
;MNDVSTSHSSRAHNPLKRLLGFALAAFFFSTFLALGTWQVYRLDYKLDLIDRVESRVDAPPVNAPAAPEWPAVARNTHEYLSVKVQGELLPQYTTRVQATTVLGAGHWLLTPLRRANGEIVWINRGYIPVNEADPMTVENTQGQFEVRGLLRISEADGAFLRKNDPGNSRWYSRDVDALSKHNNLQMVAPYFI
;
A
#
# COMPACT_ATOMS: atom_id res chain seq x y z
N MET A 1 -37.04 80.38 4.18
CA MET A 1 -37.32 79.26 5.14
C MET A 1 -37.52 78.02 4.32
N ASN A 2 -36.48 77.23 4.10
CA ASN A 2 -36.56 75.98 3.32
C ASN A 2 -36.46 74.82 4.29
N ASP A 3 -37.58 74.14 4.47
CA ASP A 3 -37.67 72.88 5.22
C ASP A 3 -37.10 71.75 4.37
N VAL A 4 -35.94 71.19 4.81
CA VAL A 4 -35.34 70.01 4.22
C VAL A 4 -35.94 68.79 4.93
N SER A 5 -36.94 68.18 4.31
CA SER A 5 -37.52 66.91 4.76
C SER A 5 -36.55 65.75 4.44
N THR A 6 -35.80 65.27 5.42
CA THR A 6 -35.01 64.03 5.33
C THR A 6 -35.96 62.83 5.42
N SER A 7 -36.27 62.27 4.29
CA SER A 7 -37.00 61.00 4.22
C SER A 7 -36.08 59.82 4.66
N HIS A 8 -36.26 59.38 5.90
CA HIS A 8 -35.71 58.09 6.36
C HIS A 8 -36.45 56.91 5.65
N SER A 9 -35.90 56.41 4.60
CA SER A 9 -36.41 55.17 4.01
C SER A 9 -36.10 53.98 4.95
N SER A 10 -37.11 53.62 5.75
CA SER A 10 -37.05 52.35 6.52
C SER A 10 -37.04 51.16 5.55
N ARG A 11 -35.87 50.58 5.32
CA ARG A 11 -35.76 49.29 4.59
C ARG A 11 -36.55 48.23 5.34
N ALA A 12 -37.76 47.95 4.88
CA ALA A 12 -38.56 46.80 5.36
C ALA A 12 -37.78 45.51 5.18
N HIS A 13 -37.29 44.98 6.28
CA HIS A 13 -36.52 43.70 6.28
C HIS A 13 -37.52 42.57 6.03
N ASN A 14 -37.42 41.94 4.85
CA ASN A 14 -38.25 40.81 4.48
C ASN A 14 -37.95 39.61 5.41
N PRO A 15 -38.91 39.19 6.28
CA PRO A 15 -38.70 38.12 7.25
C PRO A 15 -38.31 36.77 6.61
N LEU A 16 -38.82 36.54 5.39
CA LEU A 16 -38.49 35.34 4.63
C LEU A 16 -37.01 35.27 4.25
N LYS A 17 -36.39 36.37 3.85
CA LYS A 17 -34.97 36.43 3.54
C LYS A 17 -34.08 36.17 4.77
N ARG A 18 -34.53 36.66 5.95
CA ARG A 18 -33.84 36.39 7.22
C ARG A 18 -33.94 34.91 7.60
N LEU A 19 -35.13 34.32 7.49
CA LEU A 19 -35.36 32.91 7.77
C LEU A 19 -34.48 32.01 6.85
N LEU A 20 -34.46 32.32 5.55
CA LEU A 20 -33.64 31.63 4.57
C LEU A 20 -32.15 31.77 4.90
N GLY A 21 -31.69 32.95 5.32
CA GLY A 21 -30.31 33.18 5.75
C GLY A 21 -29.94 32.34 6.98
N PHE A 22 -30.82 32.27 7.99
CA PHE A 22 -30.59 31.41 9.16
C PHE A 22 -30.59 29.93 8.80
N ALA A 23 -31.50 29.48 7.94
CA ALA A 23 -31.54 28.07 7.48
C ALA A 23 -30.26 27.69 6.74
N LEU A 24 -29.77 28.57 5.86
CA LEU A 24 -28.53 28.36 5.12
C LEU A 24 -27.30 28.32 6.07
N ALA A 25 -27.26 29.27 7.03
CA ALA A 25 -26.18 29.30 8.04
C ALA A 25 -26.18 28.01 8.90
N ALA A 26 -27.36 27.56 9.36
CA ALA A 26 -27.51 26.34 10.12
C ALA A 26 -27.08 25.09 9.30
N PHE A 27 -27.45 25.05 8.01
CA PHE A 27 -27.04 24.00 7.10
C PHE A 27 -25.52 23.93 6.96
N PHE A 28 -24.86 25.06 6.67
CA PHE A 28 -23.39 25.06 6.55
C PHE A 28 -22.70 24.74 7.88
N PHE A 29 -23.20 25.29 9.00
CA PHE A 29 -22.67 24.96 10.31
C PHE A 29 -22.73 23.45 10.61
N SER A 30 -23.89 22.84 10.37
CA SER A 30 -24.06 21.37 10.56
C SER A 30 -23.15 20.57 9.63
N THR A 31 -23.00 21.01 8.38
CA THR A 31 -22.12 20.37 7.41
C THR A 31 -20.66 20.45 7.85
N PHE A 32 -20.19 21.62 8.27
CA PHE A 32 -18.82 21.77 8.76
C PHE A 32 -18.57 21.01 10.06
N LEU A 33 -19.56 20.96 10.95
CA LEU A 33 -19.45 20.18 12.19
C LEU A 33 -19.32 18.68 11.87
N ALA A 34 -20.15 18.16 10.97
CA ALA A 34 -20.07 16.77 10.53
C ALA A 34 -18.73 16.46 9.85
N LEU A 35 -18.25 17.36 9.00
CA LEU A 35 -16.97 17.22 8.32
C LEU A 35 -15.79 17.26 9.31
N GLY A 36 -15.83 18.17 10.29
CA GLY A 36 -14.84 18.27 11.35
C GLY A 36 -14.77 17.01 12.19
N THR A 37 -15.92 16.50 12.62
CA THR A 37 -16.03 15.25 13.36
C THR A 37 -15.47 14.06 12.56
N TRP A 38 -15.83 13.98 11.27
CA TRP A 38 -15.28 12.93 10.38
C TRP A 38 -13.76 13.02 10.25
N GLN A 39 -13.18 14.23 10.16
CA GLN A 39 -11.73 14.41 10.07
C GLN A 39 -11.01 13.94 11.33
N VAL A 40 -11.59 14.14 12.53
CA VAL A 40 -11.03 13.64 13.79
C VAL A 40 -11.01 12.10 13.78
N TYR A 41 -12.13 11.46 13.48
CA TYR A 41 -12.17 9.99 13.37
C TYR A 41 -11.18 9.43 12.34
N ARG A 42 -11.04 10.14 11.21
CA ARG A 42 -10.07 9.75 10.18
C ARG A 42 -8.62 9.90 10.66
N LEU A 43 -8.33 10.91 11.47
CA LEU A 43 -7.01 11.11 12.06
C LEU A 43 -6.68 9.99 13.04
N ASP A 44 -7.59 9.70 13.99
CA ASP A 44 -7.41 8.62 14.96
C ASP A 44 -7.16 7.26 14.27
N TYR A 45 -7.96 6.93 13.25
CA TYR A 45 -7.77 5.72 12.46
C TYR A 45 -6.38 5.65 11.80
N LYS A 46 -5.88 6.80 11.27
CA LYS A 46 -4.55 6.85 10.66
C LYS A 46 -3.44 6.70 11.69
N LEU A 47 -3.56 7.32 12.85
CA LEU A 47 -2.59 7.21 13.93
C LEU A 47 -2.49 5.78 14.45
N ASP A 48 -3.62 5.13 14.69
CA ASP A 48 -3.66 3.71 15.08
C ASP A 48 -3.01 2.79 14.03
N LEU A 49 -3.17 3.11 12.75
CA LEU A 49 -2.53 2.35 11.68
C LEU A 49 -1.01 2.56 11.66
N ILE A 50 -0.56 3.79 11.84
CA ILE A 50 0.87 4.14 11.90
C ILE A 50 1.52 3.43 13.09
N ASP A 51 0.95 3.54 14.29
CA ASP A 51 1.47 2.91 15.50
C ASP A 51 1.58 1.38 15.36
N ARG A 52 0.59 0.76 14.74
CA ARG A 52 0.64 -0.70 14.44
C ARG A 52 1.72 -1.06 13.44
N VAL A 53 1.94 -0.23 12.43
CA VAL A 53 3.00 -0.46 11.43
C VAL A 53 4.36 -0.25 12.07
N GLU A 54 4.58 0.86 12.77
CA GLU A 54 5.86 1.21 13.42
C GLU A 54 6.25 0.14 14.45
N SER A 55 5.33 -0.27 15.32
CA SER A 55 5.59 -1.31 16.31
C SER A 55 5.98 -2.66 15.69
N ARG A 56 5.53 -2.98 14.47
CA ARG A 56 5.92 -4.20 13.76
C ARG A 56 7.23 -4.08 13.01
N VAL A 57 7.47 -2.90 12.42
CA VAL A 57 8.70 -2.62 11.66
C VAL A 57 9.93 -2.63 12.57
N ASP A 58 9.80 -2.05 13.76
CA ASP A 58 10.89 -1.92 14.73
C ASP A 58 11.05 -3.17 15.62
N ALA A 59 10.12 -4.12 15.54
CA ALA A 59 10.21 -5.35 16.31
C ALA A 59 11.39 -6.23 15.85
N PRO A 60 12.03 -6.96 16.76
CA PRO A 60 13.02 -7.96 16.38
C PRO A 60 12.46 -8.94 15.35
N PRO A 61 13.20 -9.29 14.28
CA PRO A 61 12.70 -10.15 13.23
C PRO A 61 12.42 -11.56 13.74
N VAL A 62 11.20 -12.04 13.50
CA VAL A 62 10.80 -13.43 13.76
C VAL A 62 11.03 -14.29 12.52
N ASN A 63 10.99 -15.61 12.64
CA ASN A 63 11.08 -16.47 11.46
C ASN A 63 9.85 -16.27 10.56
N ALA A 64 10.07 -16.19 9.24
CA ALA A 64 8.99 -16.12 8.27
C ALA A 64 8.09 -17.36 8.38
N PRO A 65 6.74 -17.22 8.33
CA PRO A 65 5.80 -18.32 8.46
C PRO A 65 6.14 -19.50 7.51
N ALA A 66 6.04 -20.72 8.04
CA ALA A 66 6.25 -21.95 7.26
C ALA A 66 4.91 -22.46 6.69
N ALA A 67 4.95 -23.47 5.82
CA ALA A 67 3.77 -23.99 5.14
C ALA A 67 2.57 -24.33 6.05
N PRO A 68 2.76 -24.90 7.25
CA PRO A 68 1.64 -25.16 8.15
C PRO A 68 0.93 -23.87 8.65
N GLU A 69 1.63 -22.73 8.66
CA GLU A 69 1.13 -21.44 9.13
C GLU A 69 0.48 -20.61 8.01
N TRP A 70 0.74 -20.94 6.73
CA TRP A 70 0.25 -20.15 5.59
C TRP A 70 -1.26 -19.90 5.57
N PRO A 71 -2.14 -20.86 5.96
CA PRO A 71 -3.58 -20.61 6.00
C PRO A 71 -4.01 -19.52 7.00
N ALA A 72 -3.18 -19.25 8.02
CA ALA A 72 -3.43 -18.21 9.01
C ALA A 72 -2.83 -16.85 8.63
N VAL A 73 -2.03 -16.79 7.57
CA VAL A 73 -1.40 -15.53 7.12
C VAL A 73 -2.47 -14.58 6.58
N ALA A 74 -2.64 -13.45 7.26
CA ALA A 74 -3.65 -12.46 6.92
C ALA A 74 -3.10 -11.02 7.07
N ARG A 75 -3.69 -10.10 6.34
CA ARG A 75 -3.27 -8.69 6.32
C ARG A 75 -3.27 -8.04 7.71
N ASN A 76 -4.33 -8.26 8.49
CA ASN A 76 -4.47 -7.65 9.81
C ASN A 76 -3.43 -8.14 10.82
N THR A 77 -2.92 -9.36 10.67
CA THR A 77 -1.98 -9.99 11.61
C THR A 77 -0.54 -9.99 11.14
N HIS A 78 -0.29 -10.12 9.83
CA HIS A 78 1.05 -10.35 9.29
C HIS A 78 1.61 -9.23 8.41
N GLU A 79 0.77 -8.32 7.88
CA GLU A 79 1.27 -7.20 7.08
C GLU A 79 2.27 -6.36 7.88
N TYR A 80 3.42 -6.06 7.28
CA TYR A 80 4.56 -5.33 7.87
C TYR A 80 5.24 -6.03 9.07
N LEU A 81 4.97 -7.30 9.30
CA LEU A 81 5.71 -8.04 10.32
C LEU A 81 7.19 -8.13 9.93
N SER A 82 8.08 -7.77 10.87
CA SER A 82 9.53 -7.92 10.68
C SER A 82 9.89 -9.40 10.73
N VAL A 83 10.39 -9.92 9.62
CA VAL A 83 10.69 -11.36 9.45
C VAL A 83 12.09 -11.60 8.91
N LYS A 84 12.60 -12.81 9.19
CA LYS A 84 13.82 -13.34 8.60
C LYS A 84 13.56 -14.69 7.96
N VAL A 85 14.24 -14.95 6.85
CA VAL A 85 14.19 -16.22 6.13
C VAL A 85 15.57 -16.56 5.61
N GLN A 86 15.92 -17.85 5.63
CA GLN A 86 17.18 -18.35 5.08
C GLN A 86 16.89 -19.29 3.90
N GLY A 87 17.73 -19.20 2.87
CA GLY A 87 17.61 -20.04 1.70
C GLY A 87 18.52 -19.63 0.56
N GLU A 88 18.34 -20.27 -0.56
CA GLU A 88 19.05 -20.04 -1.82
C GLU A 88 18.17 -19.18 -2.75
N LEU A 89 18.70 -18.08 -3.26
CA LEU A 89 18.01 -17.28 -4.28
C LEU A 89 17.98 -18.04 -5.61
N LEU A 90 16.88 -17.88 -6.34
CA LEU A 90 16.67 -18.47 -7.67
C LEU A 90 16.63 -17.36 -8.74
N PRO A 91 17.78 -16.78 -9.10
CA PRO A 91 17.86 -15.57 -9.94
C PRO A 91 17.29 -15.78 -11.35
N GLN A 92 17.27 -17.01 -11.87
CA GLN A 92 16.68 -17.33 -13.16
C GLN A 92 15.17 -17.07 -13.25
N TYR A 93 14.49 -16.94 -12.09
CA TYR A 93 13.07 -16.61 -12.00
C TYR A 93 12.82 -15.15 -11.58
N THR A 94 13.87 -14.32 -11.55
CA THR A 94 13.69 -12.91 -11.20
C THR A 94 12.70 -12.25 -12.14
N THR A 95 11.68 -11.64 -11.56
CA THR A 95 10.63 -10.96 -12.29
C THR A 95 10.63 -9.47 -11.99
N ARG A 96 10.49 -8.65 -13.04
CA ARG A 96 10.37 -7.19 -12.94
C ARG A 96 8.91 -6.80 -12.88
N VAL A 97 8.50 -6.22 -11.77
CA VAL A 97 7.13 -5.68 -11.60
C VAL A 97 7.17 -4.17 -11.76
N GLN A 98 6.38 -3.64 -12.69
CA GLN A 98 6.36 -2.20 -12.98
C GLN A 98 6.01 -1.41 -11.72
N ALA A 99 6.76 -0.34 -11.48
CA ALA A 99 6.60 0.54 -10.34
C ALA A 99 6.72 2.00 -10.75
N THR A 100 5.97 2.86 -10.08
CA THR A 100 6.16 4.30 -10.11
C THR A 100 6.37 4.78 -8.69
N THR A 101 7.52 5.34 -8.41
CA THR A 101 7.94 5.78 -7.08
C THR A 101 8.32 7.26 -7.11
N VAL A 102 8.72 7.82 -5.99
CA VAL A 102 9.30 9.17 -5.93
C VAL A 102 10.59 9.28 -6.74
N LEU A 103 11.25 8.15 -7.03
CA LEU A 103 12.43 8.06 -7.90
C LEU A 103 12.09 7.96 -9.40
N GLY A 104 10.81 8.00 -9.74
CA GLY A 104 10.33 7.90 -11.12
C GLY A 104 9.75 6.55 -11.49
N ALA A 105 9.70 6.27 -12.80
CA ALA A 105 9.26 4.99 -13.34
C ALA A 105 10.38 3.95 -13.29
N GLY A 106 10.06 2.73 -12.95
CA GLY A 106 11.02 1.65 -12.84
C GLY A 106 10.35 0.31 -12.52
N HIS A 107 11.08 -0.56 -11.85
CA HIS A 107 10.60 -1.91 -11.53
C HIS A 107 11.03 -2.31 -10.12
N TRP A 108 10.15 -3.04 -9.42
CA TRP A 108 10.52 -3.89 -8.30
C TRP A 108 11.11 -5.20 -8.83
N LEU A 109 12.22 -5.64 -8.24
CA LEU A 109 12.84 -6.92 -8.56
C LEU A 109 12.36 -7.98 -7.56
N LEU A 110 11.53 -8.90 -8.02
CA LEU A 110 11.09 -10.04 -7.24
C LEU A 110 11.86 -11.28 -7.64
N THR A 111 12.55 -11.89 -6.67
CA THR A 111 13.32 -13.12 -6.87
C THR A 111 12.86 -14.17 -5.86
N PRO A 112 12.53 -15.40 -6.27
CA PRO A 112 12.20 -16.45 -5.33
C PRO A 112 13.44 -16.89 -4.54
N LEU A 113 13.23 -17.19 -3.26
CA LEU A 113 14.21 -17.79 -2.36
C LEU A 113 13.69 -19.15 -1.94
N ARG A 114 14.47 -20.22 -2.16
CA ARG A 114 14.16 -21.59 -1.77
C ARG A 114 14.77 -21.89 -0.41
N ARG A 115 13.92 -22.26 0.55
CA ARG A 115 14.32 -22.71 1.88
C ARG A 115 14.87 -24.14 1.82
N ALA A 116 15.59 -24.58 2.85
CA ALA A 116 16.14 -25.93 2.94
C ALA A 116 15.07 -27.03 2.89
N ASN A 117 13.85 -26.75 3.33
CA ASN A 117 12.70 -27.66 3.28
C ASN A 117 11.94 -27.66 1.94
N GLY A 118 12.44 -26.93 0.93
CA GLY A 118 11.85 -26.83 -0.39
C GLY A 118 10.76 -25.76 -0.54
N GLU A 119 10.33 -25.11 0.55
CA GLU A 119 9.41 -23.99 0.50
C GLU A 119 10.03 -22.78 -0.22
N ILE A 120 9.20 -22.03 -0.95
CA ILE A 120 9.65 -20.86 -1.70
C ILE A 120 8.99 -19.62 -1.13
N VAL A 121 9.77 -18.56 -0.94
CA VAL A 121 9.31 -17.23 -0.56
C VAL A 121 9.81 -16.22 -1.58
N TRP A 122 8.92 -15.38 -2.11
CA TRP A 122 9.33 -14.30 -3.00
C TRP A 122 9.97 -13.17 -2.20
N ILE A 123 11.12 -12.71 -2.69
CA ILE A 123 11.88 -11.60 -2.09
C ILE A 123 11.85 -10.40 -3.03
N ASN A 124 11.35 -9.26 -2.55
CA ASN A 124 11.51 -7.98 -3.23
C ASN A 124 12.89 -7.42 -2.90
N ARG A 125 13.80 -7.50 -3.86
CA ARG A 125 15.19 -7.04 -3.72
C ARG A 125 15.37 -5.52 -3.89
N GLY A 126 14.25 -4.80 -4.09
CA GLY A 126 14.28 -3.35 -4.22
C GLY A 126 13.86 -2.86 -5.60
N TYR A 127 14.00 -1.56 -5.77
CA TYR A 127 13.61 -0.84 -6.98
C TYR A 127 14.82 -0.60 -7.88
N ILE A 128 14.60 -0.72 -9.20
CA ILE A 128 15.55 -0.29 -10.22
C ILE A 128 14.85 0.66 -11.22
N PRO A 129 15.52 1.72 -11.68
CA PRO A 129 15.05 2.57 -12.77
C PRO A 129 14.87 1.79 -14.08
N VAL A 130 14.06 2.30 -15.00
CA VAL A 130 13.76 1.63 -16.29
C VAL A 130 15.02 1.26 -17.08
N ASN A 131 16.04 2.11 -17.05
CA ASN A 131 17.25 2.00 -17.87
C ASN A 131 18.41 1.29 -17.15
N GLU A 132 18.20 0.78 -15.95
CA GLU A 132 19.24 0.09 -15.21
C GLU A 132 19.10 -1.44 -15.29
N ALA A 133 20.25 -2.11 -15.30
CA ALA A 133 20.32 -3.56 -15.22
C ALA A 133 20.18 -4.03 -13.76
N ASP A 134 19.72 -5.26 -13.55
CA ASP A 134 19.77 -5.90 -12.23
C ASP A 134 21.24 -6.01 -11.78
N PRO A 135 21.60 -5.41 -10.63
CA PRO A 135 22.97 -5.47 -10.12
C PRO A 135 23.39 -6.87 -9.64
N MET A 136 22.42 -7.77 -9.41
CA MET A 136 22.72 -9.16 -9.03
C MET A 136 22.79 -10.04 -10.28
N THR A 137 23.98 -10.54 -10.55
CA THR A 137 24.21 -11.61 -11.53
C THR A 137 23.95 -12.99 -10.91
N VAL A 138 23.79 -14.02 -11.74
CA VAL A 138 23.65 -15.41 -11.27
C VAL A 138 24.86 -15.82 -10.42
N GLU A 139 26.05 -15.34 -10.73
CA GLU A 139 27.28 -15.64 -10.01
C GLU A 139 27.30 -15.07 -8.58
N ASN A 140 26.69 -13.87 -8.38
CA ASN A 140 26.64 -13.21 -7.07
C ASN A 140 25.52 -13.75 -6.18
N THR A 141 24.70 -14.68 -6.66
CA THR A 141 23.53 -15.21 -5.93
C THR A 141 23.70 -16.66 -5.51
N GLN A 142 24.90 -17.23 -5.66
CA GLN A 142 25.19 -18.59 -5.19
C GLN A 142 25.36 -18.64 -3.68
N GLY A 143 24.79 -19.67 -3.06
CA GLY A 143 24.92 -19.93 -1.62
C GLY A 143 23.67 -19.61 -0.81
N GLN A 144 23.82 -19.76 0.49
CA GLN A 144 22.73 -19.50 1.45
C GLN A 144 22.72 -18.02 1.84
N PHE A 145 21.55 -17.42 1.76
CA PHE A 145 21.31 -16.04 2.17
C PHE A 145 20.38 -16.02 3.39
N GLU A 146 20.65 -15.12 4.33
CA GLU A 146 19.66 -14.69 5.31
C GLU A 146 19.09 -13.36 4.85
N VAL A 147 17.81 -13.35 4.56
CA VAL A 147 17.06 -12.14 4.19
C VAL A 147 16.24 -11.69 5.37
N ARG A 148 16.34 -10.41 5.71
CA ARG A 148 15.52 -9.74 6.73
C ARG A 148 14.70 -8.65 6.04
N GLY A 149 13.43 -8.56 6.39
CA GLY A 149 12.55 -7.56 5.80
C GLY A 149 11.13 -7.65 6.33
N LEU A 150 10.25 -6.89 5.70
CA LEU A 150 8.85 -6.85 6.11
C LEU A 150 8.01 -7.82 5.27
N LEU A 151 7.21 -8.63 5.95
CA LEU A 151 6.25 -9.48 5.30
C LEU A 151 5.14 -8.64 4.65
N ARG A 152 4.88 -8.88 3.39
CA ARG A 152 3.84 -8.22 2.61
C ARG A 152 2.89 -9.26 2.02
N ILE A 153 1.62 -9.02 2.18
CA ILE A 153 0.59 -9.89 1.57
C ILE A 153 0.59 -9.70 0.05
N SER A 154 0.41 -10.81 -0.66
CA SER A 154 0.29 -10.82 -2.13
C SER A 154 -0.73 -9.80 -2.64
N GLU A 155 -0.39 -9.10 -3.71
CA GLU A 155 -1.22 -8.09 -4.36
C GLU A 155 -1.80 -8.68 -5.66
N ALA A 156 -2.96 -9.32 -5.55
CA ALA A 156 -3.65 -9.93 -6.69
C ALA A 156 -4.15 -8.90 -7.71
N ASP A 157 -4.45 -9.37 -8.92
CA ASP A 157 -5.22 -8.69 -9.97
C ASP A 157 -4.58 -7.48 -10.68
N GLY A 158 -3.30 -7.21 -10.48
CA GLY A 158 -2.63 -6.12 -11.18
C GLY A 158 -2.77 -4.76 -10.47
N ALA A 159 -2.57 -3.67 -11.20
CA ALA A 159 -2.69 -2.30 -10.71
C ALA A 159 -4.00 -1.65 -11.18
N PHE A 160 -4.27 -0.43 -10.70
CA PHE A 160 -5.42 0.36 -11.16
C PHE A 160 -5.42 0.47 -12.70
N LEU A 161 -6.48 -0.02 -13.34
CA LEU A 161 -6.70 -0.08 -14.80
C LEU A 161 -5.70 -0.94 -15.60
N ARG A 162 -4.84 -1.73 -14.95
CA ARG A 162 -3.87 -2.60 -15.63
C ARG A 162 -3.85 -3.98 -14.99
N LYS A 163 -4.11 -5.01 -15.77
CA LYS A 163 -4.01 -6.41 -15.33
C LYS A 163 -2.61 -6.95 -15.62
N ASN A 164 -2.15 -7.88 -14.80
CA ASN A 164 -0.95 -8.66 -15.11
C ASN A 164 -1.13 -9.41 -16.43
N ASP A 165 -0.09 -9.44 -17.25
CA ASP A 165 -0.05 -10.14 -18.53
C ASP A 165 1.17 -11.07 -18.55
N PRO A 166 1.03 -12.27 -17.96
CA PRO A 166 2.12 -13.24 -17.89
C PRO A 166 2.65 -13.66 -19.26
N GLY A 167 1.78 -13.74 -20.28
CA GLY A 167 2.14 -14.13 -21.65
C GLY A 167 3.16 -13.19 -22.29
N ASN A 168 3.13 -11.92 -21.95
CA ASN A 168 4.08 -10.91 -22.41
C ASN A 168 5.09 -10.48 -21.32
N SER A 169 5.18 -11.22 -20.23
CA SER A 169 6.04 -10.93 -19.06
C SER A 169 5.83 -9.51 -18.50
N ARG A 170 4.59 -9.00 -18.55
CA ARG A 170 4.22 -7.67 -18.05
C ARG A 170 3.51 -7.79 -16.71
N TRP A 171 4.15 -7.28 -15.68
CA TRP A 171 3.67 -7.36 -14.30
C TRP A 171 3.44 -5.97 -13.74
N TYR A 172 2.25 -5.75 -13.18
CA TYR A 172 1.80 -4.46 -12.63
C TYR A 172 1.50 -4.54 -11.13
N SER A 173 1.48 -5.75 -10.57
CA SER A 173 1.34 -5.98 -9.12
C SER A 173 2.23 -7.16 -8.68
N ARG A 174 2.53 -7.20 -7.39
CA ARG A 174 3.31 -8.26 -6.76
C ARG A 174 2.40 -9.43 -6.41
N ASP A 175 1.79 -10.01 -7.42
CA ASP A 175 0.88 -11.14 -7.35
C ASP A 175 1.69 -12.44 -7.28
N VAL A 176 1.95 -12.89 -6.05
CA VAL A 176 2.76 -14.07 -5.78
C VAL A 176 2.20 -15.34 -6.43
N ASP A 177 0.88 -15.50 -6.43
CA ASP A 177 0.23 -16.69 -7.04
C ASP A 177 0.42 -16.70 -8.56
N ALA A 178 0.15 -15.58 -9.22
CA ALA A 178 0.33 -15.47 -10.67
C ALA A 178 1.81 -15.61 -11.08
N LEU A 179 2.74 -15.00 -10.33
CA LEU A 179 4.18 -15.13 -10.54
C LEU A 179 4.64 -16.57 -10.41
N SER A 180 4.15 -17.28 -9.40
CA SER A 180 4.52 -18.66 -9.11
C SER A 180 3.99 -19.63 -10.17
N LYS A 181 2.74 -19.45 -10.59
CA LYS A 181 2.14 -20.22 -11.69
C LYS A 181 2.88 -20.03 -13.01
N HIS A 182 3.23 -18.80 -13.35
CA HIS A 182 3.98 -18.47 -14.56
C HIS A 182 5.34 -19.17 -14.60
N ASN A 183 6.01 -19.28 -13.46
CA ASN A 183 7.33 -19.91 -13.34
C ASN A 183 7.27 -21.40 -12.96
N ASN A 184 6.09 -22.02 -12.90
CA ASN A 184 5.87 -23.41 -12.49
C ASN A 184 6.48 -23.74 -11.11
N LEU A 185 6.48 -22.78 -10.19
CA LEU A 185 6.98 -22.98 -8.83
C LEU A 185 5.89 -23.58 -7.94
N GLN A 186 6.28 -24.52 -7.09
CA GLN A 186 5.42 -25.23 -6.15
C GLN A 186 5.82 -24.88 -4.71
N MET A 187 4.93 -25.14 -3.75
CA MET A 187 5.17 -24.87 -2.33
C MET A 187 5.59 -23.40 -2.06
N VAL A 188 4.86 -22.47 -2.64
CA VAL A 188 5.15 -21.03 -2.53
C VAL A 188 4.29 -20.39 -1.43
N ALA A 189 4.95 -19.61 -0.58
CA ALA A 189 4.29 -18.84 0.47
C ALA A 189 3.28 -17.82 -0.12
N PRO A 190 2.11 -17.58 0.50
CA PRO A 190 1.11 -16.64 0.00
C PRO A 190 1.46 -15.18 0.28
N TYR A 191 2.71 -14.91 0.55
CA TYR A 191 3.26 -13.59 0.88
C TYR A 191 4.64 -13.42 0.24
N PHE A 192 5.16 -12.20 0.27
CA PHE A 192 6.54 -11.88 -0.09
C PHE A 192 7.22 -11.05 1.02
N ILE A 193 8.52 -10.92 0.94
CA ILE A 193 9.32 -10.15 1.89
C ILE A 193 10.04 -9.03 1.14
#